data_24522e42f8e639ee88e74f2f747e9a0e
#
_entry.id   24522e42f8e639ee88e74f2f747e9a0e
#
_cell.length_a   1.000
_cell.length_b   1.000
_cell.length_c   1.000
_cell.angle_alpha   90.00
_cell.angle_beta   90.00
_cell.angle_gamma   90.00
#
_symmetry.space_group_name_H-M   'P 1'
#
loop_
_entity.id
_entity.type
_entity.pdbx_description
1 polymer ?
#
loop_
_entity_poly.entity_id
_entity_poly.type
_entity_poly.pdbx_seq_one_letter_code
_entity_poly.pdbx_strand_id
1 'polypeptide(L)'
;MDLEKVIFVINFICFGIHLFYILFFHLRVSLHRNNNFSQASTKVSIIICARNERRNLALYLESFLKQDYENFEVIVVNDRSWDNSLIVLNELAKNYKKLKIVDIPDNETDHFGKKFALTLGIKAAQYEHI
;
A
#
# COMPACT_ATOMS: atom_id res chain seq x y z
N MET A 1 -20.88 -55.16 -6.26
CA MET A 1 -19.68 -54.33 -6.11
C MET A 1 -19.67 -53.84 -4.68
N ASP A 2 -18.67 -54.22 -3.93
CA ASP A 2 -18.67 -54.01 -2.48
C ASP A 2 -18.65 -52.48 -2.20
N LEU A 3 -19.47 -52.02 -1.30
CA LEU A 3 -19.64 -50.61 -0.92
C LEU A 3 -18.31 -49.96 -0.61
N GLU A 4 -17.38 -50.67 0.01
CA GLU A 4 -16.03 -50.20 0.32
C GLU A 4 -15.22 -49.84 -0.94
N LYS A 5 -15.32 -50.65 -1.99
CA LYS A 5 -14.64 -50.40 -3.26
C LYS A 5 -15.19 -49.13 -3.96
N VAL A 6 -16.50 -48.93 -3.87
CA VAL A 6 -17.15 -47.72 -4.42
C VAL A 6 -16.66 -46.47 -3.69
N ILE A 7 -16.66 -46.51 -2.35
CA ILE A 7 -16.19 -45.39 -1.52
C ILE A 7 -14.71 -45.08 -1.82
N PHE A 8 -13.88 -46.12 -1.96
CA PHE A 8 -12.45 -45.95 -2.28
C PHE A 8 -12.24 -45.26 -3.64
N VAL A 9 -12.96 -45.68 -4.67
CA VAL A 9 -12.90 -45.07 -6.01
C VAL A 9 -13.35 -43.63 -5.98
N ILE A 10 -14.43 -43.29 -5.26
CA ILE A 10 -14.90 -41.90 -5.14
C ILE A 10 -13.86 -41.04 -4.45
N ASN A 11 -13.25 -41.48 -3.36
CA ASN A 11 -12.21 -40.74 -2.66
C ASN A 11 -10.99 -40.49 -3.55
N PHE A 12 -10.60 -41.51 -4.33
CA PHE A 12 -9.44 -41.36 -5.27
C PHE A 12 -9.72 -40.33 -6.36
N ILE A 13 -10.94 -40.32 -6.91
CA ILE A 13 -11.36 -39.33 -7.90
C ILE A 13 -11.38 -37.92 -7.28
N CYS A 14 -11.96 -37.75 -6.09
CA CYS A 14 -11.99 -36.46 -5.39
C CYS A 14 -10.58 -35.96 -5.10
N PHE A 15 -9.69 -36.83 -4.65
CA PHE A 15 -8.28 -36.49 -4.42
C PHE A 15 -7.58 -36.03 -5.71
N GLY A 16 -7.80 -36.74 -6.82
CA GLY A 16 -7.24 -36.36 -8.12
C GLY A 16 -7.71 -34.98 -8.59
N ILE A 17 -9.00 -34.70 -8.46
CA ILE A 17 -9.58 -33.40 -8.80
C ILE A 17 -8.98 -32.29 -7.91
N HIS A 18 -8.86 -32.54 -6.61
CA HIS A 18 -8.31 -31.58 -5.67
C HIS A 18 -6.82 -31.29 -5.95
N LEU A 19 -6.05 -32.34 -6.21
CA LEU A 19 -4.63 -32.22 -6.57
C LEU A 19 -4.45 -31.44 -7.88
N PHE A 20 -5.27 -31.76 -8.90
CA PHE A 20 -5.26 -31.03 -10.18
C PHE A 20 -5.56 -29.53 -9.96
N TYR A 21 -6.58 -29.22 -9.16
CA TYR A 21 -6.94 -27.84 -8.86
C TYR A 21 -5.78 -27.07 -8.20
N ILE A 22 -5.17 -27.66 -7.15
CA ILE A 22 -4.04 -27.05 -6.46
C ILE A 22 -2.88 -26.82 -7.43
N LEU A 23 -2.47 -27.84 -8.17
CA LEU A 23 -1.36 -27.73 -9.12
C LEU A 23 -1.64 -26.70 -10.20
N PHE A 24 -2.82 -26.71 -10.80
CA PHE A 24 -3.18 -25.79 -11.87
C PHE A 24 -3.15 -24.33 -11.42
N PHE A 25 -3.75 -24.01 -10.28
CA PHE A 25 -3.79 -22.63 -9.78
C PHE A 25 -2.43 -22.17 -9.25
N HIS A 26 -1.76 -22.96 -8.43
CA HIS A 26 -0.45 -22.57 -7.89
C HIS A 26 0.63 -22.47 -8.98
N LEU A 27 0.67 -23.40 -9.91
CA LEU A 27 1.61 -23.32 -11.03
C LEU A 27 1.32 -22.12 -11.91
N ARG A 28 0.08 -21.82 -12.20
CA ARG A 28 -0.30 -20.66 -13.01
C ARG A 28 0.13 -19.34 -12.36
N VAL A 29 -0.06 -19.19 -11.07
CA VAL A 29 0.38 -17.98 -10.32
C VAL A 29 1.91 -17.92 -10.28
N SER A 30 2.57 -19.04 -9.97
CA SER A 30 4.03 -19.10 -9.89
C SER A 30 4.73 -18.87 -11.25
N LEU A 31 4.11 -19.34 -12.34
CA LEU A 31 4.64 -19.17 -13.71
C LEU A 31 4.21 -17.85 -14.35
N HIS A 32 3.33 -17.09 -13.71
CA HIS A 32 2.91 -15.78 -14.22
C HIS A 32 4.05 -14.77 -14.06
N ARG A 33 4.93 -14.77 -15.03
CA ARG A 33 6.00 -13.79 -15.16
C ARG A 33 5.42 -12.54 -15.83
N ASN A 34 5.24 -11.51 -15.05
CA ASN A 34 4.80 -10.22 -15.59
C ASN A 34 5.96 -9.57 -16.37
N ASN A 35 6.04 -9.85 -17.66
CA ASN A 35 7.13 -9.38 -18.53
C ASN A 35 6.90 -7.95 -19.07
N ASN A 36 5.79 -7.32 -18.73
CA ASN A 36 5.41 -6.00 -19.23
C ASN A 36 5.60 -4.92 -18.17
N PHE A 37 6.78 -4.80 -17.57
CA PHE A 37 7.21 -3.51 -17.08
C PHE A 37 7.59 -2.67 -18.30
N SER A 38 6.59 -2.15 -18.99
CA SER A 38 6.76 -0.92 -19.73
C SER A 38 7.30 0.07 -18.70
N GLN A 39 8.46 0.69 -18.99
CA GLN A 39 8.90 1.89 -18.28
C GLN A 39 7.91 3.02 -18.61
N ALA A 40 6.66 2.83 -18.28
CA ALA A 40 5.68 3.88 -18.36
C ALA A 40 6.08 4.88 -17.29
N SER A 41 6.49 6.03 -17.71
CA SER A 41 6.79 7.22 -16.92
C SER A 41 5.51 7.77 -16.27
N THR A 42 4.68 6.88 -15.72
CA THR A 42 3.41 7.24 -15.08
C THR A 42 3.70 8.00 -13.79
N LYS A 43 3.16 9.20 -13.69
CA LYS A 43 3.33 10.02 -12.50
C LYS A 43 2.41 9.53 -11.38
N VAL A 44 2.97 9.30 -10.20
CA VAL A 44 2.26 8.68 -9.06
C VAL A 44 2.35 9.54 -7.81
N SER A 45 1.23 9.74 -7.11
CA SER A 45 1.19 10.37 -5.79
C SER A 45 0.98 9.31 -4.71
N ILE A 46 1.94 9.17 -3.80
CA ILE A 46 1.83 8.28 -2.64
C ILE A 46 1.28 9.10 -1.48
N ILE A 47 0.12 8.67 -0.94
CA ILE A 47 -0.53 9.37 0.17
C ILE A 47 -0.39 8.55 1.45
N ILE A 48 0.16 9.16 2.48
CA ILE A 48 0.37 8.56 3.80
C ILE A 48 -0.38 9.39 4.84
N CYS A 49 -1.39 8.81 5.49
CA CYS A 49 -2.06 9.45 6.62
C CYS A 49 -1.40 8.97 7.93
N ALA A 50 -0.90 9.91 8.71
CA ALA A 50 -0.20 9.65 9.96
C ALA A 50 -0.83 10.42 11.12
N ARG A 51 -1.00 9.75 12.25
CA ARG A 51 -1.42 10.36 13.51
C ARG A 51 -0.62 9.77 14.66
N ASN A 52 0.20 10.60 15.32
CA ASN A 52 1.10 10.16 16.39
C ASN A 52 2.06 9.04 15.95
N GLU A 53 2.64 9.19 14.75
CA GLU A 53 3.52 8.18 14.12
C GLU A 53 4.97 8.66 14.03
N ARG A 54 5.43 9.54 14.94
CA ARG A 54 6.78 10.12 14.93
C ARG A 54 7.87 9.08 14.71
N ARG A 55 7.81 7.97 15.46
CA ARG A 55 8.84 6.93 15.41
C ARG A 55 8.86 6.24 14.04
N ASN A 56 7.69 5.89 13.53
CA ASN A 56 7.57 5.19 12.25
C ASN A 56 7.94 6.10 11.08
N LEU A 57 7.55 7.38 11.14
CA LEU A 57 7.95 8.36 10.15
C LEU A 57 9.47 8.55 10.12
N ALA A 58 10.12 8.66 11.27
CA ALA A 58 11.58 8.79 11.35
C ALA A 58 12.33 7.57 10.83
N LEU A 59 11.79 6.36 11.03
CA LEU A 59 12.44 5.11 10.64
C LEU A 59 12.20 4.73 9.18
N TYR A 60 11.00 4.97 8.66
CA TYR A 60 10.56 4.35 7.41
C TYR A 60 10.25 5.33 6.28
N LEU A 61 9.92 6.62 6.57
CA LEU A 61 9.50 7.54 5.52
C LEU A 61 10.59 7.75 4.47
N GLU A 62 11.85 7.75 4.89
CA GLU A 62 12.98 7.91 3.99
C GLU A 62 13.05 6.79 2.93
N SER A 63 12.63 5.57 3.25
CA SER A 63 12.60 4.46 2.30
C SER A 63 11.60 4.68 1.17
N PHE A 64 10.49 5.37 1.44
CA PHE A 64 9.53 5.78 0.40
C PHE A 64 10.09 6.90 -0.47
N LEU A 65 10.86 7.81 0.12
CA LEU A 65 11.44 8.96 -0.58
C LEU A 65 12.64 8.59 -1.47
N LYS A 66 13.30 7.47 -1.16
CA LYS A 66 14.46 6.92 -1.91
C LYS A 66 14.09 5.87 -2.96
N GLN A 67 12.81 5.73 -3.30
CA GLN A 67 12.41 4.78 -4.35
C GLN A 67 13.08 5.11 -5.68
N ASP A 68 13.56 4.07 -6.36
CA ASP A 68 14.12 4.16 -7.72
C ASP A 68 13.00 4.31 -8.75
N TYR A 69 12.28 5.43 -8.63
CA TYR A 69 11.21 5.83 -9.54
C TYR A 69 11.29 7.35 -9.73
N GLU A 70 11.31 7.79 -10.99
CA GLU A 70 11.58 9.19 -11.29
C GLU A 70 10.38 10.10 -10.99
N ASN A 71 9.21 9.69 -11.44
CA ASN A 71 8.01 10.53 -11.48
C ASN A 71 7.03 10.20 -10.35
N PHE A 72 7.41 10.49 -9.10
CA PHE A 72 6.51 10.35 -7.97
C PHE A 72 6.66 11.50 -6.97
N GLU A 73 5.64 11.68 -6.17
CA GLU A 73 5.63 12.50 -4.97
C GLU A 73 5.10 11.71 -3.78
N VAL A 74 5.48 12.11 -2.59
CA VAL A 74 4.96 11.55 -1.33
C VAL A 74 4.26 12.68 -0.57
N ILE A 75 3.00 12.46 -0.24
CA ILE A 75 2.18 13.41 0.51
C ILE A 75 1.88 12.78 1.86
N VAL A 76 2.41 13.38 2.92
CA VAL A 76 2.10 12.94 4.29
C VAL A 76 1.09 13.88 4.90
N VAL A 77 -0.06 13.32 5.27
CA VAL A 77 -1.11 14.04 5.99
C VAL A 77 -0.91 13.79 7.49
N ASN A 78 -0.49 14.82 8.21
CA ASN A 78 -0.35 14.80 9.65
C ASN A 78 -1.70 15.11 10.29
N ASP A 79 -2.40 14.08 10.79
CA ASP A 79 -3.75 14.22 11.34
C ASP A 79 -3.70 14.52 12.85
N ARG A 80 -3.61 15.79 13.22
CA ARG A 80 -3.69 16.22 14.63
C ARG A 80 -2.73 15.44 15.55
N SER A 81 -1.45 15.38 15.18
CA SER A 81 -0.43 14.70 15.98
C SER A 81 0.11 15.61 17.06
N TRP A 82 0.25 15.07 18.27
CA TRP A 82 0.80 15.74 19.45
C TRP A 82 2.19 15.20 19.86
N ASP A 83 2.71 14.19 19.15
CA ASP A 83 3.97 13.50 19.44
C ASP A 83 5.20 14.08 18.71
N ASN A 84 5.12 15.30 18.23
CA ASN A 84 6.15 15.95 17.41
C ASN A 84 6.40 15.29 16.04
N SER A 85 5.44 14.53 15.49
CA SER A 85 5.51 13.99 14.12
C SER A 85 5.80 15.09 13.09
N LEU A 86 5.19 16.25 13.24
CA LEU A 86 5.38 17.39 12.33
C LEU A 86 6.83 17.88 12.27
N ILE A 87 7.57 17.82 13.38
CA ILE A 87 8.98 18.22 13.42
C ILE A 87 9.80 17.29 12.51
N VAL A 88 9.59 15.98 12.64
CA VAL A 88 10.28 14.97 11.81
C VAL A 88 9.96 15.18 10.33
N LEU A 89 8.71 15.42 10.01
CA LEU A 89 8.27 15.68 8.63
C LEU A 89 8.94 16.91 8.04
N ASN A 90 9.01 18.03 8.81
CA ASN A 90 9.65 19.24 8.36
C ASN A 90 11.16 19.09 8.17
N GLU A 91 11.84 18.28 8.99
CA GLU A 91 13.25 17.95 8.81
C GLU A 91 13.49 17.16 7.52
N LEU A 92 12.67 16.15 7.26
CA LEU A 92 12.76 15.36 6.03
C LEU A 92 12.43 16.20 4.79
N ALA A 93 11.46 17.09 4.84
CA ALA A 93 11.07 17.94 3.72
C ALA A 93 12.19 18.90 3.27
N LYS A 94 13.11 19.27 4.17
CA LYS A 94 14.29 20.08 3.80
C LYS A 94 15.22 19.34 2.85
N ASN A 95 15.31 18.01 3.01
CA ASN A 95 16.22 17.16 2.25
C ASN A 95 15.56 16.54 1.01
N TYR A 96 14.24 16.36 1.03
CA TYR A 96 13.50 15.64 -0.01
C TYR A 96 12.40 16.50 -0.64
N LYS A 97 12.69 17.07 -1.80
CA LYS A 97 11.74 17.95 -2.55
C LYS A 97 10.47 17.22 -3.00
N LYS A 98 10.50 15.88 -3.08
CA LYS A 98 9.35 15.05 -3.43
C LYS A 98 8.36 14.89 -2.27
N LEU A 99 8.72 15.30 -1.05
CA LEU A 99 7.85 15.23 0.13
C LEU A 99 6.99 16.48 0.24
N LYS A 100 5.68 16.29 0.29
CA LYS A 100 4.69 17.33 0.64
C LYS A 100 4.05 16.98 1.98
N ILE A 101 3.78 18.00 2.79
CA ILE A 101 3.16 17.86 4.10
C ILE A 101 1.83 18.58 4.07
N VAL A 102 0.78 17.88 4.48
CA VAL A 102 -0.54 18.45 4.78
C VAL A 102 -0.76 18.31 6.28
N ASP A 103 -0.74 19.42 6.98
CA ASP A 103 -0.95 19.43 8.42
C ASP A 103 -2.40 19.79 8.76
N ILE A 104 -3.05 18.94 9.54
CA ILE A 104 -4.39 19.17 10.07
C ILE A 104 -4.20 19.56 11.54
N PRO A 105 -4.48 20.81 11.91
CA PRO A 105 -4.30 21.28 13.28
C PRO A 105 -5.36 20.67 14.22
N ASP A 106 -5.03 20.58 15.50
CA ASP A 106 -5.89 19.94 16.53
C ASP A 106 -7.21 20.71 16.78
N ASN A 107 -7.25 21.99 16.41
CA ASN A 107 -8.44 22.83 16.52
C ASN A 107 -9.47 22.63 15.39
N GLU A 108 -9.20 21.79 14.42
CA GLU A 108 -10.15 21.41 13.37
C GLU A 108 -11.21 20.47 13.96
N THR A 109 -12.36 20.99 14.35
CA THR A 109 -13.40 20.23 15.08
C THR A 109 -14.47 19.62 14.18
N ASP A 110 -14.64 20.12 12.96
CA ASP A 110 -15.82 19.80 12.15
C ASP A 110 -15.73 18.46 11.41
N HIS A 111 -14.51 17.97 11.19
CA HIS A 111 -14.31 16.73 10.44
C HIS A 111 -13.24 15.85 11.08
N PHE A 112 -13.64 14.63 11.45
CA PHE A 112 -12.77 13.66 12.09
C PHE A 112 -12.57 12.40 11.25
N GLY A 113 -11.38 11.79 11.44
CA GLY A 113 -11.09 10.44 11.01
C GLY A 113 -10.29 10.30 9.71
N LYS A 114 -9.85 9.07 9.49
CA LYS A 114 -8.96 8.70 8.40
C LYS A 114 -9.47 9.10 7.00
N LYS A 115 -10.79 9.07 6.80
CA LYS A 115 -11.39 9.46 5.51
C LYS A 115 -11.15 10.93 5.20
N PHE A 116 -11.28 11.80 6.18
CA PHE A 116 -11.04 13.23 6.02
C PHE A 116 -9.57 13.50 5.68
N ALA A 117 -8.65 12.93 6.48
CA ALA A 117 -7.22 13.05 6.21
C ALA A 117 -6.86 12.55 4.81
N LEU A 118 -7.37 11.38 4.41
CA LEU A 118 -7.15 10.85 3.08
C LEU A 118 -7.71 11.77 1.98
N THR A 119 -8.89 12.33 2.17
CA THR A 119 -9.48 13.29 1.22
C THR A 119 -8.62 14.53 1.04
N LEU A 120 -8.03 15.05 2.11
CA LEU A 120 -7.10 16.18 2.02
C LEU A 120 -5.82 15.80 1.30
N GLY A 121 -5.29 14.60 1.55
CA GLY A 121 -4.14 14.06 0.83
C GLY A 121 -4.40 13.94 -0.67
N ILE A 122 -5.56 13.42 -1.05
CA ILE A 122 -6.00 13.30 -2.46
C ILE A 122 -6.11 14.68 -3.11
N LYS A 123 -6.71 15.64 -2.42
CA LYS A 123 -6.82 17.03 -2.93
C LYS A 123 -5.46 17.72 -3.09
N ALA A 124 -4.47 17.36 -2.29
CA ALA A 124 -3.11 17.90 -2.37
C ALA A 124 -2.26 17.19 -3.43
N ALA A 125 -2.71 16.06 -3.94
CA ALA A 125 -2.02 15.29 -4.97
C ALA A 125 -1.96 16.06 -6.29
N GLN A 126 -0.77 16.03 -6.90
CA GLN A 126 -0.52 16.67 -8.19
C GLN A 126 -0.76 15.70 -9.34
N TYR A 127 -0.68 14.41 -9.09
CA TYR A 127 -0.79 13.37 -10.10
C TYR A 127 -2.11 12.61 -9.99
N GLU A 128 -2.62 12.15 -11.14
CA GLU A 128 -3.91 11.47 -11.23
C GLU A 128 -3.88 10.05 -10.64
N HIS A 129 -2.72 9.38 -10.74
CA HIS A 129 -2.54 8.06 -10.16
C HIS A 129 -2.11 8.16 -8.68
N ILE A 130 -2.87 7.51 -7.82
CA ILE A 130 -2.70 7.51 -6.37
C ILE A 130 -2.44 6.09 -5.86
#